data_1c034ca09fb9ff10a5bcc4246572f87b
#
_entry.id   1c034ca09fb9ff10a5bcc4246572f87b
#
_cell.length_a   1.000
_cell.length_b   1.000
_cell.length_c   1.000
_cell.angle_alpha   90.00
_cell.angle_beta   90.00
_cell.angle_gamma   90.00
#
_symmetry.space_group_name_H-M   'P 1'
#
loop_
_entity.id
_entity.type
_entity.pdbx_description
1 polymer ?
#
loop_
_entity_poly.entity_id
_entity_poly.type
_entity_poly.pdbx_seq_one_letter_code
_entity_poly.pdbx_strand_id
1 'polypeptide(L)'
;MQSHLPVREQVTAEGHSVRALYLYSGMADLALETKEEKLTEICRTLFENITEKRMYITGGVGSTCRGESFTFDYDFPEYTAYNETCASIALALFCRRLWLIEADGRYADTAERALYNTVLSGISLSGDSFFYENPLAVDPRRNAFNDSRPEGLKEHLPILERVKVFGCSCCPPNLVRTIGSIGDYLYSTAGNTIFAQCYMDADTTLHLNGKTITLQERTEYPCDGKISWTLKSEGNFTFAVRIPGWCDKAELLVNGEKVPAAAEKGFVYLERDWKDGDRIELELEMKVKLWEGNPEIVDTCGRVAVTRGPLVYCAEGIDNDDIPLQDVRIDWDAAFELEKAEVAGREMPVLKVQASRREASKALYSDRKGKKVSFQLKLLPYYAWANRGVTEMDVWFLEK
;
A
#
# COMPACT_ATOMS: atom_id res chain seq x y z
N MET A 1 -20.32 8.73 12.72
CA MET A 1 -19.56 9.74 13.50
C MET A 1 -18.68 8.98 14.47
N GLN A 2 -17.51 9.52 14.84
CA GLN A 2 -16.53 8.89 15.74
C GLN A 2 -16.92 8.92 17.22
N SER A 3 -18.14 9.32 17.50
CA SER A 3 -18.70 9.46 18.86
C SER A 3 -19.65 8.32 19.27
N HIS A 4 -19.50 7.15 18.65
CA HIS A 4 -20.28 5.95 19.00
C HIS A 4 -19.95 5.44 20.40
N LEU A 5 -18.68 5.56 20.83
CA LEU A 5 -18.18 5.24 22.14
C LEU A 5 -17.15 6.32 22.59
N PRO A 6 -16.93 6.48 23.90
CA PRO A 6 -15.76 7.21 24.41
C PRO A 6 -14.47 6.64 23.82
N VAL A 7 -13.48 7.48 23.55
CA VAL A 7 -12.23 7.05 22.86
C VAL A 7 -11.49 5.91 23.58
N ARG A 8 -11.60 5.83 24.91
CA ARG A 8 -10.98 4.78 25.74
C ARG A 8 -11.75 3.46 25.78
N GLU A 9 -12.87 3.36 25.04
CA GLU A 9 -13.73 2.19 24.95
C GLU A 9 -13.86 1.69 23.51
N GLN A 10 -13.26 2.40 22.54
CA GLN A 10 -13.32 2.02 21.13
C GLN A 10 -12.40 0.82 20.86
N VAL A 11 -12.95 -0.20 20.22
CA VAL A 11 -12.24 -1.44 19.85
C VAL A 11 -12.33 -1.74 18.35
N THR A 12 -13.15 -0.99 17.63
CA THR A 12 -13.36 -1.11 16.17
C THR A 12 -13.28 0.25 15.49
N ALA A 13 -12.76 0.28 14.28
CA ALA A 13 -12.67 1.49 13.48
C ALA A 13 -14.04 1.80 12.86
N GLU A 14 -14.71 2.85 13.32
CA GLU A 14 -16.10 3.18 12.97
C GLU A 14 -16.24 4.57 12.35
N GLY A 15 -17.25 4.69 11.47
CA GLY A 15 -17.67 5.95 10.89
C GLY A 15 -16.78 6.40 9.73
N HIS A 16 -16.76 7.70 9.47
CA HIS A 16 -16.01 8.28 8.36
C HIS A 16 -14.50 7.96 8.49
N SER A 17 -13.93 7.28 7.50
CA SER A 17 -12.60 6.70 7.57
C SER A 17 -11.49 7.73 7.81
N VAL A 18 -11.51 8.85 7.09
CA VAL A 18 -10.52 9.93 7.27
C VAL A 18 -10.59 10.51 8.68
N ARG A 19 -11.80 10.87 9.14
CA ARG A 19 -11.98 11.48 10.48
C ARG A 19 -11.61 10.51 11.61
N ALA A 20 -11.91 9.22 11.44
CA ALA A 20 -11.53 8.19 12.41
C ALA A 20 -10.00 8.11 12.54
N LEU A 21 -9.28 8.00 11.41
CA LEU A 21 -7.83 7.87 11.41
C LEU A 21 -7.10 9.14 11.90
N TYR A 22 -7.63 10.33 11.63
CA TYR A 22 -7.11 11.56 12.24
C TYR A 22 -7.37 11.60 13.74
N LEU A 23 -8.54 11.15 14.19
CA LEU A 23 -8.80 11.01 15.63
C LEU A 23 -7.80 10.04 16.28
N TYR A 24 -7.57 8.86 15.66
CA TYR A 24 -6.63 7.87 16.17
C TYR A 24 -5.18 8.37 16.15
N SER A 25 -4.81 9.18 15.16
CA SER A 25 -3.51 9.87 15.15
C SER A 25 -3.36 10.82 16.32
N GLY A 26 -4.40 11.63 16.63
CA GLY A 26 -4.40 12.50 17.80
C GLY A 26 -4.42 11.73 19.13
N MET A 27 -5.09 10.57 19.18
CA MET A 27 -5.05 9.68 20.35
C MET A 27 -3.63 9.13 20.58
N ALA A 28 -2.94 8.73 19.52
CA ALA A 28 -1.55 8.26 19.60
C ALA A 28 -0.58 9.38 20.02
N ASP A 29 -0.73 10.59 19.49
CA ASP A 29 0.05 11.74 19.92
C ASP A 29 -0.17 12.02 21.43
N LEU A 30 -1.43 11.98 21.88
CA LEU A 30 -1.75 12.18 23.31
C LEU A 30 -1.18 11.05 24.18
N ALA A 31 -1.27 9.79 23.72
CA ALA A 31 -0.71 8.64 24.43
C ALA A 31 0.81 8.78 24.60
N LEU A 32 1.52 9.23 23.57
CA LEU A 32 2.96 9.48 23.60
C LEU A 32 3.32 10.57 24.62
N GLU A 33 2.63 11.70 24.59
CA GLU A 33 2.91 12.85 25.45
C GLU A 33 2.56 12.58 26.93
N THR A 34 1.42 11.94 27.18
CA THR A 34 0.94 11.68 28.55
C THR A 34 1.45 10.36 29.12
N LYS A 35 2.02 9.48 28.29
CA LYS A 35 2.41 8.10 28.66
C LYS A 35 1.24 7.29 29.22
N GLU A 36 0.03 7.56 28.72
CA GLU A 36 -1.19 6.86 29.12
C GLU A 36 -1.26 5.48 28.46
N GLU A 37 -0.91 4.43 29.20
CA GLU A 37 -0.86 3.04 28.68
C GLU A 37 -2.21 2.58 28.14
N LYS A 38 -3.33 2.93 28.81
CA LYS A 38 -4.67 2.58 28.34
C LYS A 38 -4.97 3.14 26.96
N LEU A 39 -4.55 4.36 26.68
CA LEU A 39 -4.76 4.99 25.37
C LEU A 39 -3.86 4.35 24.30
N THR A 40 -2.63 3.99 24.67
CA THR A 40 -1.72 3.22 23.80
C THR A 40 -2.31 1.88 23.42
N GLU A 41 -2.86 1.13 24.40
CA GLU A 41 -3.52 -0.17 24.18
C GLU A 41 -4.71 -0.04 23.20
N ILE A 42 -5.54 0.98 23.36
CA ILE A 42 -6.66 1.25 22.44
C ILE A 42 -6.16 1.56 21.03
N CYS A 43 -5.10 2.36 20.89
CA CYS A 43 -4.52 2.63 19.57
C CYS A 43 -3.99 1.35 18.89
N ARG A 44 -3.35 0.43 19.64
CA ARG A 44 -2.94 -0.89 19.12
C ARG A 44 -4.15 -1.71 18.68
N THR A 45 -5.20 -1.79 19.50
CA THR A 45 -6.44 -2.52 19.19
C THR A 45 -7.10 -2.00 17.91
N LEU A 46 -7.17 -0.68 17.74
CA LEU A 46 -7.72 -0.06 16.54
C LEU A 46 -6.84 -0.31 15.31
N PHE A 47 -5.53 -0.28 15.45
CA PHE A 47 -4.59 -0.63 14.38
C PHE A 47 -4.79 -2.09 13.94
N GLU A 48 -4.87 -3.03 14.88
CA GLU A 48 -5.10 -4.45 14.61
C GLU A 48 -6.48 -4.68 13.95
N ASN A 49 -7.55 -4.04 14.44
CA ASN A 49 -8.85 -4.14 13.79
C ASN A 49 -8.80 -3.64 12.33
N ILE A 50 -8.10 -2.54 12.07
CA ILE A 50 -7.98 -1.99 10.71
C ILE A 50 -7.18 -2.94 9.83
N THR A 51 -5.99 -3.33 10.25
CA THR A 51 -5.03 -4.07 9.39
C THR A 51 -5.43 -5.52 9.17
N GLU A 52 -6.13 -6.13 10.12
CA GLU A 52 -6.54 -7.53 10.03
C GLU A 52 -7.94 -7.73 9.42
N LYS A 53 -8.81 -6.69 9.43
CA LYS A 53 -10.22 -6.85 9.09
C LYS A 53 -10.83 -5.77 8.22
N ARG A 54 -10.18 -4.61 8.02
CA ARG A 54 -10.80 -3.42 7.37
C ARG A 54 -9.88 -2.69 6.40
N MET A 55 -8.74 -3.27 6.05
CA MET A 55 -7.78 -2.71 5.10
C MET A 55 -7.71 -3.57 3.84
N TYR A 56 -7.91 -2.95 2.68
CA TYR A 56 -7.71 -3.60 1.39
C TYR A 56 -6.24 -3.97 1.16
N ILE A 57 -5.98 -4.91 0.28
CA ILE A 57 -4.62 -5.34 -0.06
C ILE A 57 -3.73 -4.19 -0.55
N THR A 58 -4.32 -3.15 -1.14
CA THR A 58 -3.65 -1.93 -1.60
C THR A 58 -3.35 -0.93 -0.48
N GLY A 59 -3.69 -1.23 0.77
CA GLY A 59 -3.56 -0.30 1.89
C GLY A 59 -4.65 0.77 1.92
N GLY A 60 -5.71 0.61 1.11
CA GLY A 60 -6.90 1.43 1.15
C GLY A 60 -7.80 1.06 2.32
N VAL A 61 -8.59 2.00 2.80
CA VAL A 61 -9.58 1.82 3.88
C VAL A 61 -10.85 2.62 3.64
N GLY A 62 -11.96 2.15 4.18
CA GLY A 62 -13.28 2.74 3.99
C GLY A 62 -13.96 2.18 2.74
N SER A 63 -14.86 1.21 2.92
CA SER A 63 -15.43 0.42 1.83
C SER A 63 -16.66 1.05 1.19
N THR A 64 -17.31 2.02 1.82
CA THR A 64 -18.54 2.61 1.30
C THR A 64 -18.50 4.12 1.10
N CYS A 65 -19.11 4.59 0.01
CA CYS A 65 -19.36 6.00 -0.24
C CYS A 65 -20.39 6.61 0.74
N ARG A 66 -21.24 5.78 1.38
CA ARG A 66 -22.24 6.26 2.34
C ARG A 66 -21.55 6.72 3.62
N GLY A 67 -21.43 8.05 3.76
CA GLY A 67 -20.71 8.67 4.87
C GLY A 67 -19.21 8.47 4.81
N GLU A 68 -18.67 8.03 3.67
CA GLU A 68 -17.23 7.85 3.41
C GLU A 68 -16.58 6.98 4.50
N SER A 69 -17.20 5.84 4.80
CA SER A 69 -17.02 5.20 6.10
C SER A 69 -16.48 3.78 6.04
N PHE A 70 -15.93 3.35 7.18
CA PHE A 70 -15.79 1.94 7.48
C PHE A 70 -17.19 1.28 7.56
N THR A 71 -17.25 0.01 7.17
CA THR A 71 -18.41 -0.86 7.31
C THR A 71 -18.09 -1.96 8.34
N PHE A 72 -18.70 -3.12 8.23
CA PHE A 72 -18.40 -4.26 9.09
C PHE A 72 -17.10 -4.96 8.70
N ASP A 73 -16.59 -5.84 9.58
CA ASP A 73 -15.37 -6.61 9.33
C ASP A 73 -15.52 -7.46 8.06
N TYR A 74 -14.46 -7.54 7.23
CA TYR A 74 -14.38 -8.30 5.98
C TYR A 74 -15.32 -7.85 4.84
N ASP A 75 -15.86 -6.62 4.91
CA ASP A 75 -16.66 -6.02 3.83
C ASP A 75 -15.75 -5.24 2.86
N PHE A 76 -15.39 -5.89 1.75
CA PHE A 76 -14.45 -5.37 0.76
C PHE A 76 -15.02 -5.44 -0.67
N PRO A 77 -16.04 -4.64 -1.01
CA PRO A 77 -16.51 -4.56 -2.39
C PRO A 77 -15.39 -4.04 -3.30
N GLU A 78 -15.21 -4.67 -4.48
CA GLU A 78 -14.12 -4.30 -5.40
C GLU A 78 -14.51 -3.12 -6.30
N TYR A 79 -15.67 -3.20 -6.96
CA TYR A 79 -16.15 -2.19 -7.91
C TYR A 79 -16.63 -0.88 -7.27
N THR A 80 -17.08 -0.94 -6.05
CA THR A 80 -17.62 0.19 -5.30
C THR A 80 -16.75 0.55 -4.10
N ALA A 81 -15.55 0.01 -4.04
CA ALA A 81 -14.57 0.36 -3.02
C ALA A 81 -14.35 1.87 -2.99
N TYR A 82 -14.69 2.49 -1.87
CA TYR A 82 -14.50 3.95 -1.75
C TYR A 82 -13.01 4.28 -1.61
N ASN A 83 -12.33 3.68 -0.66
CA ASN A 83 -10.88 3.75 -0.51
C ASN A 83 -10.34 5.15 -0.76
N GLU A 84 -10.86 6.14 -0.03
CA GLU A 84 -10.49 7.53 -0.23
C GLU A 84 -8.97 7.72 -0.09
N THR A 85 -8.36 8.44 -1.02
CA THR A 85 -6.93 8.79 -0.97
C THR A 85 -6.54 9.42 0.37
N CYS A 86 -7.39 10.33 0.92
CA CYS A 86 -7.15 10.93 2.23
C CYS A 86 -7.20 9.92 3.37
N ALA A 87 -8.01 8.86 3.27
CA ALA A 87 -8.08 7.84 4.30
C ALA A 87 -6.79 7.01 4.36
N SER A 88 -6.24 6.65 3.19
CA SER A 88 -4.96 5.93 3.13
C SER A 88 -3.78 6.79 3.60
N ILE A 89 -3.79 8.09 3.30
CA ILE A 89 -2.82 9.05 3.88
C ILE A 89 -2.97 9.10 5.41
N ALA A 90 -4.20 9.17 5.91
CA ALA A 90 -4.45 9.22 7.34
C ALA A 90 -4.06 7.91 8.05
N LEU A 91 -4.20 6.76 7.37
CA LEU A 91 -3.69 5.47 7.88
C LEU A 91 -2.16 5.50 8.01
N ALA A 92 -1.45 5.92 6.97
CA ALA A 92 0.01 6.06 7.03
C ALA A 92 0.43 7.04 8.15
N LEU A 93 -0.31 8.13 8.35
CA LEU A 93 -0.08 9.09 9.42
C LEU A 93 -0.29 8.46 10.81
N PHE A 94 -1.35 7.67 10.99
CA PHE A 94 -1.62 6.95 12.24
C PHE A 94 -0.52 5.93 12.52
N CYS A 95 -0.09 5.14 11.55
CA CYS A 95 1.03 4.23 11.68
C CYS A 95 2.32 4.95 12.11
N ARG A 96 2.59 6.12 11.50
CA ARG A 96 3.74 6.95 11.89
C ARG A 96 3.67 7.39 13.35
N ARG A 97 2.49 7.69 13.92
CA ARG A 97 2.34 8.01 15.34
C ARG A 97 2.60 6.80 16.23
N LEU A 98 2.14 5.63 15.81
CA LEU A 98 2.35 4.39 16.57
C LEU A 98 3.82 3.99 16.66
N TRP A 99 4.58 4.10 15.57
CA TRP A 99 6.01 3.74 15.64
C TRP A 99 6.85 4.73 16.47
N LEU A 100 6.35 5.95 16.74
CA LEU A 100 6.99 6.87 17.69
C LEU A 100 6.74 6.46 19.15
N ILE A 101 5.71 5.66 19.42
CA ILE A 101 5.43 5.09 20.73
C ILE A 101 6.26 3.84 20.97
N GLU A 102 6.33 2.95 19.98
CA GLU A 102 7.04 1.68 20.07
C GLU A 102 7.65 1.23 18.73
N ALA A 103 8.83 0.65 18.78
CA ALA A 103 9.51 0.14 17.61
C ALA A 103 8.92 -1.22 17.18
N ASP A 104 7.91 -1.18 16.30
CA ASP A 104 7.30 -2.36 15.68
C ASP A 104 7.20 -2.14 14.17
N GLY A 105 7.88 -2.99 13.38
CA GLY A 105 7.94 -2.90 11.92
C GLY A 105 6.58 -3.01 11.23
N ARG A 106 5.55 -3.62 11.88
CA ARG A 106 4.19 -3.73 11.34
C ARG A 106 3.58 -2.36 11.02
N TYR A 107 3.91 -1.33 11.80
CA TYR A 107 3.43 0.03 11.52
C TYR A 107 4.03 0.59 10.23
N ALA A 108 5.34 0.39 10.04
CA ALA A 108 6.01 0.83 8.82
C ALA A 108 5.58 0.00 7.60
N ASP A 109 5.34 -1.30 7.75
CA ASP A 109 4.81 -2.17 6.68
C ASP A 109 3.43 -1.70 6.20
N THR A 110 2.56 -1.32 7.13
CA THR A 110 1.22 -0.80 6.82
C THR A 110 1.29 0.57 6.15
N ALA A 111 2.11 1.49 6.69
CA ALA A 111 2.33 2.80 6.09
C ALA A 111 2.90 2.68 4.68
N GLU A 112 3.88 1.82 4.47
CA GLU A 112 4.51 1.54 3.18
C GLU A 112 3.50 1.00 2.16
N ARG A 113 2.67 0.03 2.54
CA ARG A 113 1.61 -0.53 1.70
C ARG A 113 0.62 0.56 1.27
N ALA A 114 0.18 1.40 2.19
CA ALA A 114 -0.72 2.52 1.88
C ALA A 114 -0.05 3.53 0.94
N LEU A 115 1.18 3.95 1.25
CA LEU A 115 1.92 4.97 0.49
C LEU A 115 2.20 4.51 -0.94
N TYR A 116 2.77 3.33 -1.15
CA TYR A 116 3.21 2.86 -2.47
C TYR A 116 2.08 2.34 -3.36
N ASN A 117 0.87 2.15 -2.85
CA ASN A 117 -0.26 1.69 -3.64
C ASN A 117 -1.39 2.72 -3.69
N THR A 118 -2.29 2.76 -2.70
CA THR A 118 -3.48 3.63 -2.76
C THR A 118 -3.13 5.13 -2.75
N VAL A 119 -2.14 5.57 -1.97
CA VAL A 119 -1.76 6.99 -1.93
C VAL A 119 -1.14 7.44 -3.26
N LEU A 120 -0.20 6.67 -3.83
CA LEU A 120 0.38 6.96 -5.13
C LEU A 120 -0.66 6.80 -6.27
N SER A 121 -1.62 5.88 -6.16
CA SER A 121 -2.75 5.81 -7.09
C SER A 121 -3.58 7.09 -7.08
N GLY A 122 -3.61 7.82 -5.98
CA GLY A 122 -4.33 9.09 -5.85
C GLY A 122 -3.81 10.23 -6.75
N ILE A 123 -2.63 10.09 -7.38
CA ILE A 123 -2.04 11.10 -8.28
C ILE A 123 -1.60 10.46 -9.60
N SER A 124 -1.77 11.19 -10.71
CA SER A 124 -1.30 10.74 -12.02
C SER A 124 0.23 10.70 -12.10
N LEU A 125 0.77 9.91 -13.02
CA LEU A 125 2.21 9.88 -13.30
C LEU A 125 2.75 11.22 -13.84
N SER A 126 1.86 12.07 -14.42
CA SER A 126 2.15 13.46 -14.80
C SER A 126 2.12 14.44 -13.62
N GLY A 127 1.52 14.04 -12.48
CA GLY A 127 1.46 14.85 -11.26
C GLY A 127 0.39 15.95 -11.24
N ASP A 128 -0.53 16.00 -12.20
CA ASP A 128 -1.48 17.11 -12.39
C ASP A 128 -2.95 16.73 -12.35
N SER A 129 -3.25 15.46 -12.07
CA SER A 129 -4.61 14.97 -11.92
C SER A 129 -4.70 13.89 -10.82
N PHE A 130 -5.89 13.69 -10.26
CA PHE A 130 -6.06 13.02 -8.99
C PHE A 130 -7.25 12.07 -8.99
N PHE A 131 -7.16 10.99 -8.20
CA PHE A 131 -8.30 10.20 -7.75
C PHE A 131 -8.72 10.60 -6.33
N TYR A 132 -10.03 10.66 -6.11
CA TYR A 132 -10.62 10.70 -4.79
C TYR A 132 -10.73 9.27 -4.24
N GLU A 133 -11.33 8.39 -5.02
CA GLU A 133 -11.62 6.99 -4.73
C GLU A 133 -10.69 6.06 -5.49
N ASN A 134 -10.35 4.92 -4.90
CA ASN A 134 -9.40 3.97 -5.45
C ASN A 134 -10.00 2.56 -5.48
N PRO A 135 -10.80 2.22 -6.52
CA PRO A 135 -11.42 0.89 -6.66
C PRO A 135 -10.38 -0.20 -6.97
N LEU A 136 -10.74 -1.46 -6.69
CA LEU A 136 -9.90 -2.61 -7.00
C LEU A 136 -10.33 -3.32 -8.28
N ALA A 137 -11.52 -3.02 -8.78
CA ALA A 137 -12.01 -3.46 -10.07
C ALA A 137 -12.77 -2.34 -10.78
N VAL A 138 -12.59 -2.21 -12.09
CA VAL A 138 -13.27 -1.22 -12.93
C VAL A 138 -13.78 -1.90 -14.21
N ASP A 139 -15.08 -1.71 -14.49
CA ASP A 139 -15.69 -2.09 -15.76
C ASP A 139 -16.40 -0.85 -16.35
N PRO A 140 -15.85 -0.25 -17.40
CA PRO A 140 -16.42 0.95 -18.04
C PRO A 140 -17.87 0.79 -18.49
N ARG A 141 -18.31 -0.45 -18.79
CA ARG A 141 -19.71 -0.73 -19.17
C ARG A 141 -20.68 -0.46 -18.02
N ARG A 142 -20.26 -0.72 -16.77
CA ARG A 142 -21.07 -0.40 -15.57
C ARG A 142 -21.27 1.10 -15.42
N ASN A 143 -20.21 1.88 -15.59
CA ASN A 143 -20.28 3.34 -15.52
C ASN A 143 -21.15 3.89 -16.65
N ALA A 144 -20.95 3.46 -17.90
CA ALA A 144 -21.77 3.87 -19.06
C ALA A 144 -23.26 3.53 -18.87
N PHE A 145 -23.57 2.34 -18.35
CA PHE A 145 -24.96 1.98 -18.01
C PHE A 145 -25.51 2.87 -16.91
N ASN A 146 -24.76 3.08 -15.84
CA ASN A 146 -25.17 3.92 -14.72
C ASN A 146 -25.43 5.37 -15.16
N ASP A 147 -24.57 5.91 -16.04
CA ASP A 147 -24.74 7.26 -16.58
C ASP A 147 -25.98 7.42 -17.46
N SER A 148 -26.44 6.35 -18.12
CA SER A 148 -27.67 6.33 -18.91
C SER A 148 -28.95 6.29 -18.07
N ARG A 149 -28.87 6.04 -16.75
CA ARG A 149 -30.02 5.96 -15.84
C ARG A 149 -30.54 7.34 -15.47
N PRO A 150 -31.86 7.49 -15.17
CA PRO A 150 -32.36 8.70 -14.55
C PRO A 150 -31.63 9.05 -13.26
N GLU A 151 -31.43 10.33 -12.97
CA GLU A 151 -30.61 10.83 -11.85
C GLU A 151 -30.99 10.19 -10.50
N GLY A 152 -32.25 10.02 -10.20
CA GLY A 152 -32.74 9.39 -8.96
C GLY A 152 -32.50 7.87 -8.85
N LEU A 153 -32.00 7.24 -9.92
CA LEU A 153 -31.72 5.80 -9.98
C LEU A 153 -30.21 5.51 -10.17
N LYS A 154 -29.38 6.55 -10.28
CA LYS A 154 -27.92 6.37 -10.36
C LYS A 154 -27.37 5.85 -9.04
N GLU A 155 -26.45 4.92 -9.16
CA GLU A 155 -25.63 4.44 -8.06
C GLU A 155 -24.32 5.22 -8.01
N HIS A 156 -23.72 5.31 -6.85
CA HIS A 156 -22.37 5.85 -6.76
C HIS A 156 -21.37 4.82 -7.31
N LEU A 157 -20.62 5.20 -8.33
CA LEU A 157 -19.49 4.43 -8.86
C LEU A 157 -18.25 5.32 -8.90
N PRO A 158 -17.06 4.78 -8.61
CA PRO A 158 -15.82 5.51 -8.75
C PRO A 158 -15.63 6.04 -10.18
N ILE A 159 -14.94 7.16 -10.30
CA ILE A 159 -14.56 7.73 -11.60
C ILE A 159 -13.48 6.88 -12.26
N LEU A 160 -13.48 6.84 -13.60
CA LEU A 160 -12.61 5.97 -14.39
C LEU A 160 -11.27 6.63 -14.75
N GLU A 161 -11.16 7.94 -14.63
CA GLU A 161 -9.95 8.71 -14.93
C GLU A 161 -9.71 9.75 -13.85
N ARG A 162 -8.44 10.05 -13.62
CA ARG A 162 -8.06 11.12 -12.69
C ARG A 162 -8.50 12.47 -13.23
N VAL A 163 -8.95 13.35 -12.35
CA VAL A 163 -9.40 14.70 -12.69
C VAL A 163 -8.50 15.76 -12.06
N LYS A 164 -8.45 16.95 -12.66
CA LYS A 164 -7.63 18.07 -12.17
C LYS A 164 -8.20 18.67 -10.88
N VAL A 165 -9.51 18.63 -10.72
CA VAL A 165 -10.21 19.21 -9.57
C VAL A 165 -11.51 18.45 -9.30
N PHE A 166 -11.88 18.33 -8.04
CA PHE A 166 -13.16 17.80 -7.56
C PHE A 166 -14.04 18.92 -7.00
N GLY A 167 -15.34 18.66 -6.88
CA GLY A 167 -16.26 19.51 -6.12
C GLY A 167 -15.85 19.63 -4.65
N CYS A 168 -15.35 18.54 -4.05
CA CYS A 168 -14.66 18.54 -2.75
C CYS A 168 -13.20 18.17 -2.96
N SER A 169 -12.29 19.14 -2.95
CA SER A 169 -10.88 18.97 -3.29
C SER A 169 -10.00 18.75 -2.04
N CYS A 170 -10.31 17.76 -1.20
CA CYS A 170 -9.51 17.43 -0.01
C CYS A 170 -8.25 16.61 -0.37
N CYS A 171 -8.34 15.67 -1.31
CA CYS A 171 -7.27 14.74 -1.66
C CYS A 171 -6.04 15.40 -2.29
N PRO A 172 -6.14 16.30 -3.30
CA PRO A 172 -4.97 16.91 -3.89
C PRO A 172 -4.06 17.66 -2.90
N PRO A 173 -4.55 18.59 -2.06
CA PRO A 173 -3.70 19.27 -1.07
C PRO A 173 -3.17 18.33 0.01
N ASN A 174 -3.92 17.29 0.37
CA ASN A 174 -3.45 16.29 1.33
C ASN A 174 -2.30 15.45 0.76
N LEU A 175 -2.36 15.07 -0.51
CA LEU A 175 -1.27 14.42 -1.24
C LEU A 175 -0.03 15.31 -1.29
N VAL A 176 -0.18 16.57 -1.71
CA VAL A 176 0.94 17.52 -1.78
C VAL A 176 1.59 17.70 -0.41
N ARG A 177 0.79 17.84 0.64
CA ARG A 177 1.30 17.89 2.02
C ARG A 177 2.08 16.63 2.38
N THR A 178 1.56 15.45 2.06
CA THR A 178 2.19 14.16 2.37
C THR A 178 3.51 14.00 1.63
N ILE A 179 3.54 14.33 0.33
CA ILE A 179 4.79 14.31 -0.46
C ILE A 179 5.81 15.32 0.12
N GLY A 180 5.37 16.52 0.47
CA GLY A 180 6.24 17.54 1.08
C GLY A 180 6.79 17.16 2.46
N SER A 181 6.18 16.20 3.15
CA SER A 181 6.62 15.67 4.45
C SER A 181 7.06 14.20 4.39
N ILE A 182 7.33 13.65 3.21
CA ILE A 182 7.65 12.22 3.06
C ILE A 182 8.93 11.84 3.81
N GLY A 183 9.87 12.76 3.96
CA GLY A 183 11.08 12.57 4.75
C GLY A 183 10.83 12.15 6.20
N ASP A 184 9.69 12.54 6.77
CA ASP A 184 9.27 12.15 8.11
C ASP A 184 8.97 10.64 8.25
N TYR A 185 8.85 9.91 7.12
CA TYR A 185 8.61 8.47 7.08
C TYR A 185 9.89 7.65 6.94
N LEU A 186 11.03 8.29 6.66
CA LEU A 186 12.29 7.57 6.43
C LEU A 186 12.92 7.10 7.74
N TYR A 187 13.04 8.01 8.69
CA TYR A 187 13.74 7.73 9.94
C TYR A 187 12.99 8.21 11.16
N SER A 188 13.24 7.55 12.28
CA SER A 188 12.91 8.03 13.62
C SER A 188 14.06 7.79 14.59
N THR A 189 14.07 8.48 15.71
CA THR A 189 15.11 8.33 16.74
C THR A 189 14.48 8.07 18.10
N ALA A 190 15.07 7.15 18.87
CA ALA A 190 14.71 6.91 20.26
C ALA A 190 15.94 6.55 21.08
N GLY A 191 16.21 7.28 22.17
CA GLY A 191 17.41 7.08 22.96
C GLY A 191 18.69 7.26 22.10
N ASN A 192 19.50 6.22 22.01
CA ASN A 192 20.71 6.20 21.19
C ASN A 192 20.54 5.41 19.87
N THR A 193 19.30 5.26 19.40
CA THR A 193 18.98 4.46 18.22
C THR A 193 18.36 5.31 17.11
N ILE A 194 18.84 5.09 15.88
CA ILE A 194 18.23 5.57 14.63
C ILE A 194 17.51 4.38 13.99
N PHE A 195 16.23 4.52 13.71
CA PHE A 195 15.40 3.53 13.02
C PHE A 195 15.22 3.95 11.56
N ALA A 196 15.66 3.13 10.61
CA ALA A 196 15.30 3.25 9.20
C ALA A 196 13.94 2.57 8.98
N GLN A 197 12.88 3.36 8.76
CA GLN A 197 11.48 2.92 8.70
C GLN A 197 11.04 2.59 7.28
N CYS A 198 11.12 3.58 6.38
CA CYS A 198 10.81 3.42 4.95
C CYS A 198 12.05 3.74 4.13
N TYR A 199 12.13 3.20 2.92
CA TYR A 199 13.31 3.31 2.07
C TYR A 199 13.04 4.21 0.88
N MET A 200 13.89 5.24 0.69
CA MET A 200 13.86 6.16 -0.44
C MET A 200 15.25 6.74 -0.66
N ASP A 201 15.61 6.99 -1.91
CA ASP A 201 16.85 7.72 -2.21
C ASP A 201 16.81 9.12 -1.56
N ALA A 202 17.71 9.37 -0.62
CA ALA A 202 17.73 10.59 0.19
C ALA A 202 19.09 10.90 0.83
N ASP A 203 19.36 12.17 1.01
CA ASP A 203 20.39 12.68 1.94
C ASP A 203 19.68 13.23 3.19
N THR A 204 19.99 12.66 4.35
CA THR A 204 19.25 12.96 5.59
C THR A 204 20.18 13.42 6.69
N THR A 205 19.77 14.42 7.43
CA THR A 205 20.46 14.88 8.64
C THR A 205 19.55 14.70 9.85
N LEU A 206 20.04 13.96 10.85
CA LEU A 206 19.33 13.63 12.08
C LEU A 206 20.05 14.21 13.29
N HIS A 207 19.32 14.46 14.36
CA HIS A 207 19.88 14.86 15.65
C HIS A 207 19.72 13.73 16.67
N LEU A 208 20.83 13.23 17.19
CA LEU A 208 20.87 12.13 18.14
C LEU A 208 21.76 12.51 19.33
N ASN A 209 21.19 12.64 20.54
CA ASN A 209 21.93 12.97 21.76
C ASN A 209 22.85 14.19 21.62
N GLY A 210 22.38 15.26 20.96
CA GLY A 210 23.13 16.50 20.74
C GLY A 210 24.19 16.42 19.65
N LYS A 211 24.30 15.27 18.95
CA LYS A 211 25.15 15.09 17.77
C LYS A 211 24.32 15.20 16.50
N THR A 212 24.93 15.69 15.45
CA THR A 212 24.38 15.70 14.10
C THR A 212 24.91 14.48 13.34
N ILE A 213 23.97 13.64 12.88
CA ILE A 213 24.29 12.43 12.08
C ILE A 213 23.77 12.65 10.67
N THR A 214 24.61 12.54 9.68
CA THR A 214 24.25 12.66 8.27
C THR A 214 24.40 11.30 7.59
N LEU A 215 23.34 10.91 6.84
CA LEU A 215 23.23 9.66 6.13
C LEU A 215 22.96 9.94 4.66
N GLN A 216 23.58 9.19 3.77
CA GLN A 216 23.22 9.14 2.36
C GLN A 216 22.61 7.78 2.07
N GLU A 217 21.31 7.73 1.80
CA GLU A 217 20.60 6.52 1.36
C GLU A 217 20.50 6.52 -0.16
N ARG A 218 20.85 5.38 -0.80
CA ARG A 218 20.76 5.18 -2.26
C ARG A 218 20.03 3.89 -2.55
N THR A 219 18.96 4.00 -3.35
CA THR A 219 18.09 2.88 -3.70
C THR A 219 17.19 3.18 -4.88
N GLU A 220 16.77 2.15 -5.61
CA GLU A 220 15.66 2.20 -6.57
C GLU A 220 14.35 1.62 -5.95
N TYR A 221 14.28 1.50 -4.63
CA TYR A 221 13.09 1.00 -3.93
C TYR A 221 11.86 1.89 -4.24
N PRO A 222 10.68 1.35 -4.51
CA PRO A 222 10.24 -0.05 -4.34
C PRO A 222 10.41 -0.94 -5.60
N CYS A 223 11.14 -0.48 -6.61
CA CYS A 223 11.33 -1.25 -7.85
C CYS A 223 12.43 -2.32 -7.71
N ASP A 224 13.43 -2.06 -6.86
CA ASP A 224 14.53 -2.96 -6.52
C ASP A 224 14.67 -3.08 -5.00
N GLY A 225 15.17 -4.22 -4.53
CA GLY A 225 15.35 -4.54 -3.11
C GLY A 225 16.70 -4.12 -2.52
N LYS A 226 17.54 -3.40 -3.26
CA LYS A 226 18.86 -2.96 -2.81
C LYS A 226 18.81 -1.58 -2.20
N ILE A 227 19.23 -1.48 -0.97
CA ILE A 227 19.33 -0.23 -0.22
C ILE A 227 20.75 -0.11 0.33
N SER A 228 21.37 1.04 0.21
CA SER A 228 22.67 1.30 0.80
C SER A 228 22.68 2.63 1.53
N TRP A 229 23.30 2.64 2.71
CA TRP A 229 23.57 3.84 3.48
C TRP A 229 25.05 4.08 3.57
N THR A 230 25.45 5.33 3.41
CA THR A 230 26.80 5.81 3.72
C THR A 230 26.70 6.82 4.85
N LEU A 231 27.38 6.57 5.94
CA LEU A 231 27.46 7.51 7.05
C LEU A 231 28.45 8.64 6.70
N LYS A 232 28.05 9.88 7.00
CA LYS A 232 28.88 11.08 6.88
C LYS A 232 29.15 11.71 8.24
N SER A 233 29.19 10.88 9.26
CA SER A 233 29.36 11.27 10.65
C SER A 233 29.94 10.11 11.44
N GLU A 234 30.55 10.41 12.58
CA GLU A 234 31.07 9.40 13.49
C GLU A 234 30.38 9.43 14.85
N GLY A 235 30.35 8.29 15.52
CA GLY A 235 29.82 8.17 16.87
C GLY A 235 29.35 6.78 17.23
N ASN A 236 29.21 6.57 18.54
CA ASN A 236 28.61 5.35 19.07
C ASN A 236 27.09 5.50 19.09
N PHE A 237 26.40 4.67 18.31
CA PHE A 237 24.95 4.57 18.28
C PHE A 237 24.48 3.27 17.65
N THR A 238 23.19 2.95 17.85
CA THR A 238 22.54 1.83 17.18
C THR A 238 21.86 2.31 15.91
N PHE A 239 22.13 1.66 14.77
CA PHE A 239 21.34 1.82 13.55
C PHE A 239 20.43 0.61 13.39
N ALA A 240 19.12 0.82 13.47
CA ALA A 240 18.11 -0.22 13.40
C ALA A 240 17.54 -0.24 11.96
N VAL A 241 17.80 -1.35 11.24
CA VAL A 241 17.38 -1.56 9.86
C VAL A 241 16.10 -2.36 9.85
N ARG A 242 15.02 -1.85 9.22
CA ARG A 242 13.76 -2.61 9.09
C ARG A 242 13.91 -3.73 8.06
N ILE A 243 13.43 -4.90 8.41
CA ILE A 243 13.17 -5.99 7.44
C ILE A 243 11.65 -6.04 7.24
N PRO A 244 11.13 -5.65 6.07
CA PRO A 244 9.68 -5.63 5.81
C PRO A 244 9.04 -7.01 5.96
N GLY A 245 7.82 -7.07 6.49
CA GLY A 245 7.10 -8.32 6.71
C GLY A 245 6.78 -9.13 5.44
N TRP A 246 6.83 -8.50 4.26
CA TRP A 246 6.71 -9.19 2.98
C TRP A 246 8.00 -9.91 2.53
N CYS A 247 9.15 -9.58 3.12
CA CYS A 247 10.47 -10.10 2.73
C CYS A 247 10.79 -11.38 3.50
N ASP A 248 10.93 -12.50 2.77
CA ASP A 248 11.25 -13.81 3.38
C ASP A 248 12.76 -13.95 3.64
N LYS A 249 13.59 -13.28 2.85
CA LYS A 249 15.06 -13.39 2.95
C LYS A 249 15.70 -12.05 2.70
N ALA A 250 16.47 -11.59 3.70
CA ALA A 250 17.29 -10.40 3.61
C ALA A 250 18.77 -10.73 3.80
N GLU A 251 19.63 -9.99 3.11
CA GLU A 251 21.07 -10.00 3.31
C GLU A 251 21.52 -8.62 3.77
N LEU A 252 22.29 -8.56 4.86
CA LEU A 252 22.76 -7.32 5.44
C LEU A 252 24.30 -7.35 5.54
N LEU A 253 24.96 -6.30 5.04
CA LEU A 253 26.41 -6.14 5.13
C LEU A 253 26.75 -4.81 5.80
N VAL A 254 27.86 -4.80 6.54
CA VAL A 254 28.47 -3.57 7.05
C VAL A 254 29.93 -3.56 6.60
N ASN A 255 30.32 -2.56 5.82
CA ASN A 255 31.64 -2.43 5.21
C ASN A 255 32.05 -3.68 4.40
N GLY A 256 31.08 -4.30 3.70
CA GLY A 256 31.28 -5.51 2.89
C GLY A 256 31.28 -6.81 3.68
N GLU A 257 31.20 -6.78 5.01
CA GLU A 257 31.14 -7.98 5.85
C GLU A 257 29.69 -8.32 6.18
N LYS A 258 29.30 -9.60 5.98
CA LYS A 258 27.96 -10.07 6.33
C LYS A 258 27.72 -10.02 7.83
N VAL A 259 26.55 -9.50 8.19
CA VAL A 259 26.05 -9.50 9.56
C VAL A 259 24.74 -10.29 9.66
N PRO A 260 24.43 -10.92 10.81
CA PRO A 260 23.15 -11.63 10.96
C PRO A 260 21.98 -10.67 10.76
N ALA A 261 21.01 -11.07 9.94
CA ALA A 261 19.78 -10.31 9.66
C ALA A 261 18.58 -10.83 10.49
N ALA A 262 18.83 -11.32 11.73
CA ALA A 262 17.75 -11.73 12.61
C ALA A 262 17.02 -10.51 13.15
N ALA A 263 15.77 -10.33 12.74
CA ALA A 263 14.97 -9.19 13.12
C ALA A 263 14.21 -9.44 14.43
N GLU A 264 14.19 -8.46 15.32
CA GLU A 264 13.32 -8.37 16.47
C GLU A 264 12.25 -7.33 16.20
N LYS A 265 10.96 -7.69 16.27
CA LYS A 265 9.84 -6.82 15.90
C LYS A 265 10.03 -6.08 14.55
N GLY A 266 10.62 -6.79 13.57
CA GLY A 266 10.88 -6.24 12.25
C GLY A 266 12.16 -5.43 12.09
N PHE A 267 13.03 -5.29 13.10
CA PHE A 267 14.28 -4.54 13.02
C PHE A 267 15.51 -5.37 13.34
N VAL A 268 16.58 -5.15 12.59
CA VAL A 268 17.93 -5.64 12.89
C VAL A 268 18.73 -4.49 13.49
N TYR A 269 19.26 -4.68 14.69
CA TYR A 269 19.97 -3.65 15.45
C TYR A 269 21.48 -3.77 15.26
N LEU A 270 22.09 -2.72 14.73
CA LEU A 270 23.54 -2.60 14.50
C LEU A 270 24.13 -1.62 15.51
N GLU A 271 24.59 -2.10 16.66
CA GLU A 271 25.28 -1.29 17.67
C GLU A 271 26.77 -1.23 17.37
N ARG A 272 27.32 -0.04 17.09
CA ARG A 272 28.71 0.14 16.68
C ARG A 272 29.27 1.52 17.04
N ASP A 273 30.59 1.61 17.07
CA ASP A 273 31.33 2.86 16.94
C ASP A 273 31.48 3.18 15.45
N TRP A 274 30.56 3.95 14.91
CA TRP A 274 30.51 4.32 13.50
C TRP A 274 31.58 5.37 13.15
N LYS A 275 32.12 5.26 11.94
CA LYS A 275 33.10 6.19 11.37
C LYS A 275 32.52 6.85 10.12
N ASP A 276 33.05 8.03 9.78
CA ASP A 276 32.76 8.67 8.50
C ASP A 276 33.20 7.73 7.35
N GLY A 277 32.26 7.54 6.41
CA GLY A 277 32.46 6.62 5.27
C GLY A 277 31.99 5.18 5.53
N ASP A 278 31.60 4.80 6.75
CA ASP A 278 31.03 3.47 6.99
C ASP A 278 29.78 3.25 6.12
N ARG A 279 29.66 2.02 5.60
CA ARG A 279 28.60 1.65 4.67
C ARG A 279 27.78 0.49 5.21
N ILE A 280 26.46 0.62 5.10
CA ILE A 280 25.48 -0.43 5.39
C ILE A 280 24.79 -0.77 4.06
N GLU A 281 24.67 -2.06 3.75
CA GLU A 281 24.01 -2.53 2.53
C GLU A 281 22.98 -3.58 2.91
N LEU A 282 21.75 -3.38 2.45
CA LEU A 282 20.63 -4.28 2.64
C LEU A 282 20.14 -4.76 1.27
N GLU A 283 20.01 -6.06 1.11
CA GLU A 283 19.37 -6.67 -0.04
C GLU A 283 18.14 -7.46 0.41
N LEU A 284 16.96 -7.02 -0.05
CA LEU A 284 15.66 -7.63 0.22
C LEU A 284 15.23 -8.48 -0.97
N GLU A 285 14.99 -9.76 -0.77
CA GLU A 285 14.52 -10.64 -1.84
C GLU A 285 13.07 -10.30 -2.20
N MET A 286 12.86 -9.67 -3.37
CA MET A 286 11.54 -9.27 -3.87
C MET A 286 10.90 -10.37 -4.73
N LYS A 287 10.39 -11.42 -4.09
CA LYS A 287 9.59 -12.45 -4.78
C LYS A 287 8.22 -11.93 -5.18
N VAL A 288 7.71 -12.45 -6.29
CA VAL A 288 6.27 -12.34 -6.58
C VAL A 288 5.53 -13.28 -5.65
N LYS A 289 4.47 -12.78 -5.00
CA LYS A 289 3.61 -13.56 -4.11
C LYS A 289 2.16 -13.47 -4.58
N LEU A 290 1.46 -14.59 -4.48
CA LEU A 290 0.00 -14.66 -4.61
C LEU A 290 -0.61 -14.61 -3.22
N TRP A 291 -1.74 -13.92 -3.10
CA TRP A 291 -2.48 -13.75 -1.85
C TRP A 291 -3.92 -14.15 -2.04
N GLU A 292 -4.45 -15.00 -1.18
CA GLU A 292 -5.88 -15.22 -1.03
C GLU A 292 -6.46 -14.24 -0.02
N GLY A 293 -7.72 -13.84 -0.24
CA GLY A 293 -8.51 -13.11 0.76
C GLY A 293 -8.96 -14.04 1.89
N ASN A 294 -9.28 -13.44 3.05
CA ASN A 294 -9.95 -14.19 4.12
C ASN A 294 -11.26 -14.78 3.57
N PRO A 295 -11.64 -16.04 3.89
CA PRO A 295 -12.85 -16.69 3.35
C PRO A 295 -14.17 -15.95 3.71
N GLU A 296 -14.17 -15.03 4.66
CA GLU A 296 -15.31 -14.17 4.97
C GLU A 296 -15.48 -13.00 3.96
N ILE A 297 -14.47 -12.73 3.11
CA ILE A 297 -14.53 -11.69 2.08
C ILE A 297 -15.20 -12.25 0.83
N VAL A 298 -16.43 -11.82 0.56
CA VAL A 298 -17.24 -12.38 -0.53
C VAL A 298 -16.63 -12.12 -1.90
N ASP A 299 -16.14 -10.91 -2.17
CA ASP A 299 -15.70 -10.49 -3.49
C ASP A 299 -14.36 -11.13 -3.91
N THR A 300 -13.52 -11.53 -2.95
CA THR A 300 -12.24 -12.19 -3.22
C THR A 300 -12.29 -13.71 -3.16
N CYS A 301 -13.46 -14.30 -2.92
CA CYS A 301 -13.62 -15.75 -2.81
C CYS A 301 -13.18 -16.48 -4.10
N GLY A 302 -12.19 -17.38 -3.98
CA GLY A 302 -11.60 -18.12 -5.11
C GLY A 302 -10.80 -17.22 -6.06
N ARG A 303 -10.27 -16.12 -5.56
CA ARG A 303 -9.42 -15.18 -6.29
C ARG A 303 -8.08 -14.99 -5.59
N VAL A 304 -7.11 -14.57 -6.38
CA VAL A 304 -5.75 -14.25 -5.93
C VAL A 304 -5.37 -12.86 -6.37
N ALA A 305 -4.65 -12.14 -5.51
CA ALA A 305 -3.99 -10.89 -5.85
C ALA A 305 -2.47 -11.10 -5.96
N VAL A 306 -1.82 -10.29 -6.77
CA VAL A 306 -0.38 -10.39 -7.05
C VAL A 306 0.36 -9.24 -6.40
N THR A 307 1.45 -9.56 -5.67
CA THR A 307 2.37 -8.55 -5.12
C THR A 307 3.81 -8.88 -5.45
N ARG A 308 4.67 -7.85 -5.50
CA ARG A 308 6.13 -8.00 -5.51
C ARG A 308 6.75 -6.91 -4.63
N GLY A 309 7.44 -7.33 -3.57
CA GLY A 309 7.83 -6.38 -2.53
C GLY A 309 6.60 -5.68 -1.93
N PRO A 310 6.64 -4.35 -1.74
CA PRO A 310 5.49 -3.59 -1.23
C PRO A 310 4.40 -3.32 -2.27
N LEU A 311 4.68 -3.54 -3.57
CA LEU A 311 3.78 -3.19 -4.66
C LEU A 311 2.70 -4.26 -4.87
N VAL A 312 1.47 -3.82 -4.98
CA VAL A 312 0.34 -4.60 -5.49
C VAL A 312 0.26 -4.38 -7.00
N TYR A 313 -0.10 -5.42 -7.75
CA TYR A 313 -0.20 -5.39 -9.19
C TYR A 313 -1.65 -5.53 -9.64
N CYS A 314 -1.99 -4.89 -10.76
CA CYS A 314 -3.28 -5.02 -11.43
C CYS A 314 -3.10 -5.25 -12.93
N ALA A 315 -4.13 -5.77 -13.59
CA ALA A 315 -4.22 -5.82 -15.04
C ALA A 315 -5.04 -4.63 -15.55
N GLU A 316 -4.69 -4.10 -16.71
CA GLU A 316 -5.53 -3.18 -17.48
C GLU A 316 -5.90 -3.81 -18.83
N GLY A 317 -7.12 -3.59 -19.31
CA GLY A 317 -7.60 -4.11 -20.59
C GLY A 317 -6.72 -3.67 -21.75
N ILE A 318 -6.28 -2.42 -21.77
CA ILE A 318 -5.41 -1.85 -22.80
C ILE A 318 -4.08 -2.62 -22.99
N ASP A 319 -3.57 -3.28 -21.97
CA ASP A 319 -2.37 -4.11 -22.06
C ASP A 319 -2.65 -5.57 -22.40
N ASN A 320 -3.93 -5.98 -22.42
CA ASN A 320 -4.37 -7.35 -22.48
C ASN A 320 -5.46 -7.56 -23.55
N ASP A 321 -5.31 -6.91 -24.72
CA ASP A 321 -6.21 -7.03 -25.88
C ASP A 321 -7.70 -6.78 -25.57
N ASP A 322 -7.98 -5.93 -24.57
CA ASP A 322 -9.32 -5.60 -24.06
C ASP A 322 -10.19 -6.85 -23.77
N ILE A 323 -9.54 -7.93 -23.30
CA ILE A 323 -10.27 -9.12 -22.85
C ILE A 323 -11.01 -8.83 -21.54
N PRO A 324 -12.16 -9.47 -21.28
CA PRO A 324 -12.83 -9.38 -20.00
C PRO A 324 -11.93 -9.90 -18.86
N LEU A 325 -11.48 -9.01 -17.98
CA LEU A 325 -10.54 -9.34 -16.90
C LEU A 325 -11.19 -10.21 -15.80
N GLN A 326 -12.50 -10.13 -15.62
CA GLN A 326 -13.24 -10.86 -14.57
C GLN A 326 -13.14 -12.40 -14.66
N ASP A 327 -12.87 -12.97 -15.86
CA ASP A 327 -12.70 -14.42 -16.05
C ASP A 327 -11.23 -14.84 -16.22
N VAL A 328 -10.30 -13.91 -16.00
CA VAL A 328 -8.87 -14.22 -16.01
C VAL A 328 -8.50 -15.09 -14.81
N ARG A 329 -7.76 -16.18 -15.10
CA ARG A 329 -7.34 -17.17 -14.11
C ARG A 329 -5.84 -17.28 -14.08
N ILE A 330 -5.27 -17.19 -12.90
CA ILE A 330 -3.84 -17.40 -12.62
C ILE A 330 -3.71 -18.73 -11.87
N ASP A 331 -2.72 -19.53 -12.26
CA ASP A 331 -2.36 -20.74 -11.53
C ASP A 331 -1.54 -20.37 -10.31
N TRP A 332 -1.78 -21.00 -9.16
CA TRP A 332 -1.03 -20.72 -7.93
C TRP A 332 0.49 -20.92 -8.11
N ASP A 333 0.86 -21.92 -8.89
CA ASP A 333 2.27 -22.24 -9.17
C ASP A 333 2.81 -21.56 -10.44
N ALA A 334 2.11 -20.54 -10.96
CA ALA A 334 2.52 -19.87 -12.20
C ALA A 334 3.88 -19.15 -12.01
N ALA A 335 4.75 -19.31 -12.99
CA ALA A 335 6.00 -18.56 -13.07
C ALA A 335 5.74 -17.15 -13.61
N PHE A 336 6.24 -16.14 -12.92
CA PHE A 336 6.17 -14.75 -13.34
C PHE A 336 7.50 -14.30 -13.93
N GLU A 337 7.43 -13.56 -15.03
CA GLU A 337 8.55 -12.87 -15.65
C GLU A 337 8.50 -11.39 -15.24
N LEU A 338 9.63 -10.86 -14.75
CA LEU A 338 9.79 -9.45 -14.43
C LEU A 338 10.43 -8.74 -15.63
N GLU A 339 9.83 -7.63 -16.06
CA GLU A 339 10.34 -6.78 -17.12
C GLU A 339 10.30 -5.31 -16.67
N LYS A 340 11.28 -4.51 -17.10
CA LYS A 340 11.17 -3.05 -17.02
C LYS A 340 10.49 -2.58 -18.29
N ALA A 341 9.36 -1.89 -18.16
CA ALA A 341 8.61 -1.35 -19.29
C ALA A 341 8.19 0.09 -19.05
N GLU A 342 8.05 0.83 -20.14
CA GLU A 342 7.54 2.19 -20.12
C GLU A 342 6.01 2.17 -20.05
N VAL A 343 5.45 2.85 -19.04
CA VAL A 343 4.02 3.09 -18.87
C VAL A 343 3.80 4.59 -18.71
N ALA A 344 3.07 5.19 -19.62
CA ALA A 344 2.80 6.64 -19.63
C ALA A 344 4.05 7.51 -19.43
N GLY A 345 5.16 7.18 -20.11
CA GLY A 345 6.43 7.94 -20.06
C GLY A 345 7.28 7.68 -18.81
N ARG A 346 6.95 6.65 -18.00
CA ARG A 346 7.73 6.27 -16.83
C ARG A 346 8.14 4.79 -16.91
N GLU A 347 9.42 4.50 -16.69
CA GLU A 347 9.90 3.13 -16.57
C GLU A 347 9.50 2.55 -15.22
N MET A 348 8.93 1.33 -15.24
CA MET A 348 8.52 0.65 -14.02
C MET A 348 8.58 -0.88 -14.17
N PRO A 349 8.64 -1.63 -13.03
CA PRO A 349 8.59 -3.08 -13.08
C PRO A 349 7.18 -3.56 -13.46
N VAL A 350 7.06 -4.30 -14.56
CA VAL A 350 5.84 -5.00 -14.96
C VAL A 350 6.03 -6.50 -14.83
N LEU A 351 4.95 -7.23 -14.61
CA LEU A 351 4.98 -8.68 -14.51
C LEU A 351 4.23 -9.29 -15.70
N LYS A 352 4.75 -10.38 -16.22
CA LYS A 352 4.08 -11.22 -17.22
C LYS A 352 3.89 -12.62 -16.65
N VAL A 353 2.72 -13.21 -16.90
CA VAL A 353 2.37 -14.54 -16.42
C VAL A 353 1.48 -15.25 -17.42
N GLN A 354 1.64 -16.58 -17.56
CA GLN A 354 0.70 -17.38 -18.32
C GLN A 354 -0.62 -17.50 -17.56
N ALA A 355 -1.66 -16.93 -18.13
CA ALA A 355 -3.02 -16.97 -17.62
C ALA A 355 -3.96 -17.69 -18.56
N SER A 356 -5.18 -17.93 -18.11
CA SER A 356 -6.23 -18.52 -18.95
C SER A 356 -7.58 -17.82 -18.71
N ARG A 357 -8.45 -17.89 -19.71
CA ARG A 357 -9.86 -17.48 -19.61
C ARG A 357 -10.74 -18.47 -20.37
N ARG A 358 -12.03 -18.41 -20.16
CA ARG A 358 -12.96 -19.19 -20.97
C ARG A 358 -13.14 -18.52 -22.34
N GLU A 359 -13.31 -19.35 -23.35
CA GLU A 359 -13.71 -18.88 -24.68
C GLU A 359 -15.12 -18.26 -24.59
N ALA A 360 -15.30 -17.11 -25.27
CA ALA A 360 -16.60 -16.44 -25.28
C ALA A 360 -17.69 -17.36 -25.84
N SER A 361 -18.85 -17.37 -25.19
CA SER A 361 -20.04 -18.14 -25.61
C SER A 361 -21.18 -17.20 -25.94
N LYS A 362 -21.98 -17.55 -26.96
CA LYS A 362 -23.25 -16.86 -27.25
C LYS A 362 -24.39 -17.28 -26.30
N ALA A 363 -24.25 -18.46 -25.66
CA ALA A 363 -25.24 -18.96 -24.72
C ALA A 363 -25.09 -18.27 -23.37
N LEU A 364 -26.18 -17.84 -22.76
CA LEU A 364 -26.20 -17.22 -21.44
C LEU A 364 -25.78 -18.22 -20.35
N TYR A 365 -26.22 -19.47 -20.47
CA TYR A 365 -25.85 -20.58 -19.59
C TYR A 365 -25.45 -21.80 -20.40
N SER A 366 -24.56 -22.63 -19.85
CA SER A 366 -24.14 -23.90 -20.45
C SER A 366 -23.97 -24.97 -19.37
N ASP A 367 -24.46 -26.16 -19.62
CA ASP A 367 -24.26 -27.37 -18.82
C ASP A 367 -22.89 -28.04 -19.10
N ARG A 368 -22.10 -27.46 -20.02
CA ARG A 368 -20.75 -27.95 -20.39
C ARG A 368 -19.69 -26.98 -19.91
N LYS A 369 -18.57 -27.52 -19.46
CA LYS A 369 -17.38 -26.73 -19.10
C LYS A 369 -16.87 -25.97 -20.34
N GLY A 370 -16.75 -24.66 -20.23
CA GLY A 370 -16.22 -23.80 -21.30
C GLY A 370 -14.78 -24.18 -21.67
N LYS A 371 -14.46 -24.07 -22.95
CA LYS A 371 -13.08 -24.25 -23.43
C LYS A 371 -12.20 -23.14 -22.87
N LYS A 372 -11.03 -23.50 -22.34
CA LYS A 372 -10.04 -22.53 -21.84
C LYS A 372 -9.12 -22.10 -22.97
N VAL A 373 -8.80 -20.82 -23.00
CA VAL A 373 -7.80 -20.20 -23.88
C VAL A 373 -6.69 -19.64 -23.00
N SER A 374 -5.46 -20.04 -23.27
CA SER A 374 -4.27 -19.53 -22.58
C SER A 374 -3.74 -18.30 -23.31
N PHE A 375 -3.22 -17.34 -22.57
CA PHE A 375 -2.60 -16.12 -23.08
C PHE A 375 -1.58 -15.59 -22.06
N GLN A 376 -0.74 -14.65 -22.48
CA GLN A 376 0.18 -13.97 -21.58
C GLN A 376 -0.51 -12.74 -20.98
N LEU A 377 -0.73 -12.75 -19.67
CA LEU A 377 -1.28 -11.61 -18.92
C LEU A 377 -0.13 -10.68 -18.55
N LYS A 378 -0.31 -9.40 -18.80
CA LYS A 378 0.57 -8.32 -18.34
C LYS A 378 -0.05 -7.60 -17.16
N LEU A 379 0.75 -7.42 -16.10
CA LEU A 379 0.37 -6.76 -14.87
C LEU A 379 1.31 -5.58 -14.63
N LEU A 380 0.76 -4.47 -14.16
CA LEU A 380 1.51 -3.27 -13.77
C LEU A 380 1.26 -2.92 -12.29
N PRO A 381 2.16 -2.14 -11.65
CA PRO A 381 1.90 -1.67 -10.30
C PRO A 381 0.59 -0.90 -10.20
N TYR A 382 -0.22 -1.22 -9.19
CA TYR A 382 -1.54 -0.63 -8.99
C TYR A 382 -1.54 0.90 -9.01
N TYR A 383 -0.52 1.56 -8.49
CA TYR A 383 -0.45 3.03 -8.52
C TYR A 383 -0.42 3.62 -9.94
N ALA A 384 -0.07 2.83 -10.94
CA ALA A 384 0.11 3.29 -12.31
C ALA A 384 -1.14 3.14 -13.21
N TRP A 385 -2.21 2.49 -12.74
CA TRP A 385 -3.42 2.30 -13.53
C TRP A 385 -4.10 3.62 -13.93
N ALA A 386 -4.92 3.61 -14.99
CA ALA A 386 -5.67 4.76 -15.53
C ALA A 386 -4.80 5.99 -15.89
N ASN A 387 -3.58 5.77 -16.36
CA ASN A 387 -2.73 6.84 -16.90
C ASN A 387 -2.69 6.85 -18.44
N ARG A 388 -3.46 5.94 -19.10
CA ARG A 388 -3.46 5.75 -20.57
C ARG A 388 -4.88 5.71 -21.15
N GLY A 389 -5.83 6.33 -20.47
CA GLY A 389 -7.25 6.38 -20.84
C GLY A 389 -8.09 5.34 -20.13
N VAL A 390 -9.40 5.38 -20.42
CA VAL A 390 -10.39 4.51 -19.79
C VAL A 390 -10.28 3.08 -20.33
N THR A 391 -10.12 2.12 -19.41
CA THR A 391 -10.07 0.70 -19.73
C THR A 391 -10.59 -0.12 -18.53
N GLU A 392 -10.87 -1.41 -18.73
CA GLU A 392 -11.14 -2.34 -17.61
C GLU A 392 -9.88 -2.48 -16.75
N MET A 393 -10.03 -2.59 -15.45
CA MET A 393 -8.93 -2.84 -14.51
C MET A 393 -9.38 -3.86 -13.46
N ASP A 394 -8.48 -4.77 -13.07
CA ASP A 394 -8.72 -5.73 -11.99
C ASP A 394 -7.45 -6.00 -11.18
N VAL A 395 -7.59 -6.11 -9.86
CA VAL A 395 -6.53 -6.48 -8.90
C VAL A 395 -6.63 -7.96 -8.52
N TRP A 396 -7.85 -8.52 -8.52
CA TRP A 396 -8.11 -9.89 -8.10
C TRP A 396 -8.49 -10.79 -9.27
N PHE A 397 -7.74 -11.86 -9.47
CA PHE A 397 -7.91 -12.81 -10.55
C PHE A 397 -8.43 -14.14 -10.01
N LEU A 398 -9.25 -14.86 -10.79
CA LEU A 398 -9.70 -16.18 -10.38
C LEU A 398 -8.50 -17.14 -10.25
N GLU A 399 -8.53 -17.97 -9.23
CA GLU A 399 -7.63 -19.12 -9.13
C GLU A 399 -8.00 -20.18 -10.17
N LYS A 400 -6.98 -20.88 -10.74
CA LYS A 400 -7.20 -21.84 -11.81
C LYS A 400 -7.61 -23.21 -11.28
#